data_c01df74982e6db64543a43da6523d873
#
_entry.id   c01df74982e6db64543a43da6523d873
#
_cell.length_a   1.000
_cell.length_b   1.000
_cell.length_c   1.000
_cell.angle_alpha   90.00
_cell.angle_beta   90.00
_cell.angle_gamma   90.00
#
_symmetry.space_group_name_H-M   'P 1'
#
loop_
_entity.id
_entity.type
_entity.pdbx_description
1 polymer ?
#
loop_
_entity_poly.entity_id
_entity_poly.type
_entity_poly.pdbx_seq_one_letter_code
_entity_poly.pdbx_strand_id
1 'polypeptide(L)'
;MGRKNKSYSKDLHQQAYEKLTSMLALGESKREAVLNGTTDDKIFSVNTYKTYWKHIKYFLKYVKEKYPECTTLKKAKRYVNEWLQVRVDQDLSAWTIQAEAKALGKLYGIKPDDEDYFKPPKRNRSEIKRSRGDAKRDRHFSEANNDELIKFCRGTGLRRSELADLKGTDLVTREQIEAQITALEQIPEQKRTPGDTKRLQMLQDTRMFEGEYFIHVRNGKGGRERVSPIIGKNQTQIIDRMKNTLPDEKVWQFIHQCADIHSLSLIHI
;
A
#
# COMPACT_ATOMS: atom_id res chain seq x y z
N MET A 1 -13.17 -57.03 -0.51
CA MET A 1 -13.02 -56.03 -1.56
C MET A 1 -12.95 -54.65 -0.90
N GLY A 2 -11.75 -54.03 -0.81
CA GLY A 2 -11.55 -52.73 -0.22
C GLY A 2 -12.12 -51.63 -1.13
N ARG A 3 -12.96 -50.74 -0.56
CA ARG A 3 -13.43 -49.54 -1.24
C ARG A 3 -12.23 -48.68 -1.59
N LYS A 4 -11.91 -48.51 -2.88
CA LYS A 4 -10.96 -47.50 -3.35
C LYS A 4 -11.50 -46.13 -2.93
N ASN A 5 -10.81 -45.49 -1.99
CA ASN A 5 -11.07 -44.08 -1.69
C ASN A 5 -10.95 -43.29 -2.99
N LYS A 6 -12.07 -42.74 -3.48
CA LYS A 6 -12.05 -41.72 -4.53
C LYS A 6 -11.28 -40.54 -3.98
N SER A 7 -10.05 -40.31 -4.43
CA SER A 7 -9.36 -39.04 -4.16
C SER A 7 -10.20 -37.97 -4.83
N TYR A 8 -10.87 -37.15 -4.03
CA TYR A 8 -11.54 -35.96 -4.53
C TYR A 8 -10.48 -35.04 -5.12
N SER A 9 -10.45 -34.91 -6.44
CA SER A 9 -9.59 -33.94 -7.10
C SER A 9 -10.09 -32.55 -6.69
N LYS A 10 -9.18 -31.72 -6.13
CA LYS A 10 -9.48 -30.34 -5.74
C LYS A 10 -9.98 -29.57 -6.96
N ASP A 11 -11.05 -28.82 -6.82
CA ASP A 11 -11.54 -27.95 -7.89
C ASP A 11 -10.56 -26.77 -8.15
N LEU A 12 -10.76 -26.04 -9.25
CA LEU A 12 -9.91 -24.90 -9.61
C LEU A 12 -9.85 -23.84 -8.53
N HIS A 13 -10.96 -23.60 -7.84
CA HIS A 13 -11.06 -22.62 -6.79
C HIS A 13 -10.19 -23.00 -5.59
N GLN A 14 -10.28 -24.27 -5.16
CA GLN A 14 -9.47 -24.78 -4.06
C GLN A 14 -7.98 -24.78 -4.39
N GLN A 15 -7.61 -25.19 -5.62
CA GLN A 15 -6.22 -25.17 -6.09
C GLN A 15 -5.62 -23.75 -6.06
N ALA A 16 -6.38 -22.75 -6.54
CA ALA A 16 -5.95 -21.35 -6.56
C ALA A 16 -5.88 -20.75 -5.15
N TYR A 17 -6.85 -21.09 -4.30
CA TYR A 17 -6.89 -20.65 -2.90
C TYR A 17 -5.66 -21.12 -2.13
N GLU A 18 -5.36 -22.42 -2.20
CA GLU A 18 -4.20 -23.00 -1.52
C GLU A 18 -2.91 -22.39 -2.03
N LYS A 19 -2.76 -22.24 -3.35
CA LYS A 19 -1.58 -21.63 -3.94
C LYS A 19 -1.40 -20.18 -3.53
N LEU A 20 -2.46 -19.37 -3.54
CA LEU A 20 -2.36 -17.98 -3.13
C LEU A 20 -2.11 -17.82 -1.63
N THR A 21 -2.70 -18.71 -0.82
CA THR A 21 -2.54 -18.70 0.64
C THR A 21 -1.11 -19.09 1.03
N SER A 22 -0.50 -20.04 0.32
CA SER A 22 0.90 -20.41 0.58
C SER A 22 1.91 -19.29 0.32
N MET A 23 1.51 -18.22 -0.40
CA MET A 23 2.33 -17.03 -0.65
C MET A 23 2.25 -15.98 0.46
N LEU A 24 1.40 -16.19 1.50
CA LEU A 24 1.27 -15.22 2.58
C LEU A 24 2.55 -15.15 3.42
N ALA A 25 3.11 -13.95 3.49
CA ALA A 25 4.29 -13.60 4.28
C ALA A 25 3.95 -12.43 5.22
N LEU A 26 2.89 -12.64 6.03
CA LEU A 26 2.41 -11.63 6.97
C LEU A 26 3.43 -11.46 8.09
N GLY A 27 3.77 -10.20 8.41
CA GLY A 27 4.78 -9.89 9.42
C GLY A 27 6.21 -9.79 8.86
N GLU A 28 6.48 -10.28 7.66
CA GLU A 28 7.77 -10.06 7.01
C GLU A 28 7.91 -8.63 6.44
N SER A 29 9.13 -8.10 6.46
CA SER A 29 9.44 -6.80 5.88
C SER A 29 9.43 -6.87 4.36
N LYS A 30 8.42 -6.25 3.73
CA LYS A 30 8.41 -6.12 2.27
C LYS A 30 9.65 -5.37 1.75
N ARG A 31 10.19 -4.42 2.52
CA ARG A 31 11.36 -3.63 2.14
C ARG A 31 12.59 -4.52 2.02
N GLU A 32 12.82 -5.38 3.02
CA GLU A 32 13.93 -6.34 3.01
C GLU A 32 13.77 -7.35 1.88
N ALA A 33 12.56 -7.88 1.68
CA ALA A 33 12.28 -8.79 0.59
C ALA A 33 12.55 -8.17 -0.80
N VAL A 34 12.26 -6.87 -0.98
CA VAL A 34 12.60 -6.14 -2.22
C VAL A 34 14.12 -6.00 -2.37
N LEU A 35 14.84 -5.68 -1.29
CA LEU A 35 16.30 -5.57 -1.33
C LEU A 35 16.97 -6.90 -1.66
N ASN A 36 16.41 -8.00 -1.15
CA ASN A 36 16.92 -9.35 -1.34
C ASN A 36 16.38 -10.06 -2.60
N GLY A 37 15.54 -9.39 -3.41
CA GLY A 37 14.94 -9.99 -4.60
C GLY A 37 13.95 -11.13 -4.34
N THR A 38 13.43 -11.26 -3.10
CA THR A 38 12.55 -12.37 -2.66
C THR A 38 11.08 -11.99 -2.59
N THR A 39 10.59 -11.19 -3.53
CA THR A 39 9.19 -10.74 -3.55
C THR A 39 8.28 -11.56 -4.42
N ASP A 40 8.82 -12.38 -5.31
CA ASP A 40 8.07 -12.97 -6.43
C ASP A 40 6.96 -13.93 -5.98
N ASP A 41 7.20 -14.66 -4.90
CA ASP A 41 6.30 -15.67 -4.33
C ASP A 41 5.64 -15.24 -3.02
N LYS A 42 5.75 -13.94 -2.62
CA LYS A 42 5.28 -13.45 -1.32
C LYS A 42 4.18 -12.40 -1.44
N ILE A 43 3.23 -12.46 -0.50
CA ILE A 43 2.15 -11.49 -0.31
C ILE A 43 2.22 -10.95 1.13
N PHE A 44 2.60 -9.69 1.28
CA PHE A 44 2.93 -9.07 2.58
C PHE A 44 1.74 -8.41 3.28
N SER A 45 0.56 -8.40 2.72
CA SER A 45 -0.60 -7.80 3.39
C SER A 45 -1.91 -8.51 3.07
N VAL A 46 -2.78 -8.57 4.09
CA VAL A 46 -4.13 -9.13 3.97
C VAL A 46 -4.95 -8.40 2.89
N ASN A 47 -4.80 -7.08 2.75
CA ASN A 47 -5.53 -6.31 1.74
C ASN A 47 -5.08 -6.66 0.31
N THR A 48 -3.78 -6.88 0.10
CA THR A 48 -3.27 -7.35 -1.20
C THR A 48 -3.79 -8.74 -1.51
N TYR A 49 -3.76 -9.65 -0.53
CA TYR A 49 -4.33 -11.00 -0.67
C TYR A 49 -5.80 -10.96 -1.05
N LYS A 50 -6.63 -10.21 -0.29
CA LYS A 50 -8.07 -10.04 -0.58
C LYS A 50 -8.32 -9.50 -1.99
N THR A 51 -7.52 -8.51 -2.42
CA THR A 51 -7.63 -7.92 -3.76
C THR A 51 -7.27 -8.95 -4.84
N TYR A 52 -6.16 -9.65 -4.71
CA TYR A 52 -5.75 -10.69 -5.66
C TYR A 52 -6.76 -11.82 -5.72
N TRP A 53 -7.20 -12.29 -4.57
CA TRP A 53 -8.22 -13.34 -4.48
C TRP A 53 -9.54 -12.95 -5.18
N LYS A 54 -9.98 -11.70 -5.02
CA LYS A 54 -11.16 -11.19 -5.72
C LYS A 54 -11.01 -11.30 -7.24
N HIS A 55 -9.88 -10.84 -7.79
CA HIS A 55 -9.64 -10.85 -9.23
C HIS A 55 -9.42 -12.28 -9.78
N ILE A 56 -8.72 -13.12 -9.02
CA ILE A 56 -8.55 -14.53 -9.37
C ILE A 56 -9.90 -15.24 -9.46
N LYS A 57 -10.83 -15.01 -8.51
CA LYS A 57 -12.17 -15.60 -8.57
C LYS A 57 -12.94 -15.25 -9.84
N TYR A 58 -12.80 -14.04 -10.36
CA TYR A 58 -13.44 -13.66 -11.62
C TYR A 58 -12.89 -14.45 -12.80
N PHE A 59 -11.59 -14.62 -12.86
CA PHE A 59 -10.93 -15.45 -13.86
C PHE A 59 -11.36 -16.92 -13.75
N LEU A 60 -11.37 -17.48 -12.56
CA LEU A 60 -11.78 -18.89 -12.36
C LEU A 60 -13.23 -19.12 -12.74
N LYS A 61 -14.11 -18.17 -12.47
CA LYS A 61 -15.52 -18.21 -12.91
C LYS A 61 -15.60 -18.26 -14.44
N TYR A 62 -14.88 -17.37 -15.12
CA TYR A 62 -14.79 -17.34 -16.57
C TYR A 62 -14.31 -18.68 -17.14
N VAL A 63 -13.21 -19.23 -16.60
CA VAL A 63 -12.68 -20.53 -17.06
C VAL A 63 -13.70 -21.65 -16.85
N LYS A 64 -14.40 -21.67 -15.71
CA LYS A 64 -15.42 -22.68 -15.41
C LYS A 64 -16.62 -22.61 -16.36
N GLU A 65 -17.03 -21.41 -16.74
CA GLU A 65 -18.18 -21.18 -17.62
C GLU A 65 -17.85 -21.49 -19.08
N LYS A 66 -16.69 -21.06 -19.56
CA LYS A 66 -16.31 -21.19 -20.97
C LYS A 66 -15.57 -22.48 -21.30
N TYR A 67 -14.84 -23.05 -20.33
CA TYR A 67 -13.97 -24.21 -20.49
C TYR A 67 -14.22 -25.24 -19.36
N PRO A 68 -15.41 -25.85 -19.28
CA PRO A 68 -15.79 -26.74 -18.17
C PRO A 68 -14.87 -27.98 -18.06
N GLU A 69 -14.21 -28.37 -19.12
CA GLU A 69 -13.22 -29.45 -19.16
C GLU A 69 -11.88 -29.07 -18.49
N CYS A 70 -11.67 -27.78 -18.20
CA CYS A 70 -10.45 -27.31 -17.57
C CYS A 70 -10.53 -27.50 -16.04
N THR A 71 -9.99 -28.60 -15.54
CA THR A 71 -10.07 -28.97 -14.11
C THR A 71 -8.82 -28.64 -13.30
N THR A 72 -7.71 -28.20 -13.93
CA THR A 72 -6.47 -27.91 -13.24
C THR A 72 -5.99 -26.49 -13.44
N LEU A 73 -5.44 -25.91 -12.38
CA LEU A 73 -4.88 -24.55 -12.42
C LEU A 73 -3.77 -24.39 -13.47
N LYS A 74 -2.96 -25.45 -13.67
CA LYS A 74 -1.91 -25.49 -14.71
C LYS A 74 -2.50 -25.32 -16.11
N LYS A 75 -3.60 -26.03 -16.42
CA LYS A 75 -4.28 -25.92 -17.72
C LYS A 75 -4.96 -24.55 -17.88
N ALA A 76 -5.49 -23.97 -16.79
CA ALA A 76 -6.14 -22.68 -16.82
C ALA A 76 -5.19 -21.52 -17.20
N LYS A 77 -3.87 -21.65 -16.96
CA LYS A 77 -2.86 -20.63 -17.32
C LYS A 77 -3.00 -20.13 -18.76
N ARG A 78 -3.28 -21.00 -19.72
CA ARG A 78 -3.38 -20.67 -21.15
C ARG A 78 -4.48 -19.67 -21.48
N TYR A 79 -5.49 -19.54 -20.61
CA TYR A 79 -6.63 -18.64 -20.82
C TYR A 79 -6.45 -17.25 -20.15
N VAL A 80 -5.31 -17.00 -19.50
CA VAL A 80 -5.06 -15.73 -18.79
C VAL A 80 -5.10 -14.53 -19.73
N ASN A 81 -4.41 -14.60 -20.86
CA ASN A 81 -4.34 -13.48 -21.81
C ASN A 81 -5.70 -13.27 -22.50
N GLU A 82 -6.40 -14.35 -22.82
CA GLU A 82 -7.76 -14.28 -23.38
C GLU A 82 -8.72 -13.59 -22.40
N TRP A 83 -8.70 -14.00 -21.11
CA TRP A 83 -9.52 -13.35 -20.08
C TRP A 83 -9.21 -11.86 -19.96
N LEU A 84 -7.93 -11.49 -19.91
CA LEU A 84 -7.53 -10.10 -19.76
C LEU A 84 -7.93 -9.26 -21.01
N GLN A 85 -7.90 -9.87 -22.19
CA GLN A 85 -8.41 -9.23 -23.41
C GLN A 85 -9.93 -9.01 -23.33
N VAL A 86 -10.70 -9.99 -22.87
CA VAL A 86 -12.15 -9.83 -22.61
C VAL A 86 -12.42 -8.65 -21.67
N ARG A 87 -11.55 -8.43 -20.66
CA ARG A 87 -11.69 -7.29 -19.74
C ARG A 87 -11.39 -5.95 -20.40
N VAL A 88 -10.48 -5.92 -21.38
CA VAL A 88 -10.23 -4.75 -22.23
C VAL A 88 -11.45 -4.47 -23.11
N ASP A 89 -11.99 -5.50 -23.77
CA ASP A 89 -13.14 -5.40 -24.67
C ASP A 89 -14.43 -4.96 -23.93
N GLN A 90 -14.51 -5.23 -22.63
CA GLN A 90 -15.57 -4.74 -21.73
C GLN A 90 -15.37 -3.28 -21.27
N ASP A 91 -14.39 -2.56 -21.81
CA ASP A 91 -14.05 -1.17 -21.47
C ASP A 91 -13.82 -0.95 -19.95
N LEU A 92 -13.21 -1.93 -19.27
CA LEU A 92 -12.83 -1.75 -17.88
C LEU A 92 -11.62 -0.81 -17.78
N SER A 93 -11.59 -0.05 -16.67
CA SER A 93 -10.49 0.89 -16.47
C SER A 93 -9.12 0.21 -16.51
N ALA A 94 -8.13 0.86 -17.10
CA ALA A 94 -6.74 0.38 -17.17
C ALA A 94 -6.16 0.02 -15.78
N TRP A 95 -6.62 0.69 -14.70
CA TRP A 95 -6.26 0.33 -13.31
C TRP A 95 -6.79 -1.02 -12.89
N THR A 96 -8.04 -1.34 -13.26
CA THR A 96 -8.67 -2.63 -12.95
C THR A 96 -7.97 -3.75 -13.70
N ILE A 97 -7.78 -3.60 -15.02
CA ILE A 97 -7.11 -4.59 -15.86
C ILE A 97 -5.69 -4.85 -15.36
N GLN A 98 -4.95 -3.79 -14.99
CA GLN A 98 -3.60 -3.93 -14.46
C GLN A 98 -3.59 -4.63 -13.07
N ALA A 99 -4.61 -4.44 -12.24
CA ALA A 99 -4.75 -5.16 -10.96
C ALA A 99 -5.04 -6.65 -11.20
N GLU A 100 -5.88 -6.98 -12.19
CA GLU A 100 -6.18 -8.36 -12.61
C GLU A 100 -4.93 -9.04 -13.20
N ALA A 101 -4.22 -8.38 -14.10
CA ALA A 101 -2.97 -8.89 -14.68
C ALA A 101 -1.92 -9.17 -13.59
N LYS A 102 -1.77 -8.27 -12.60
CA LYS A 102 -0.86 -8.49 -11.47
C LYS A 102 -1.29 -9.65 -10.57
N ALA A 103 -2.59 -9.83 -10.33
CA ALA A 103 -3.11 -10.92 -9.52
C ALA A 103 -2.86 -12.27 -10.20
N LEU A 104 -3.13 -12.36 -11.50
CA LEU A 104 -2.89 -13.56 -12.30
C LEU A 104 -1.40 -13.82 -12.52
N GLY A 105 -0.60 -12.78 -12.77
CA GLY A 105 0.86 -12.87 -12.83
C GLY A 105 1.42 -13.45 -11.55
N LYS A 106 0.97 -12.96 -10.37
CA LYS A 106 1.38 -13.52 -9.08
C LYS A 106 0.97 -14.99 -8.93
N LEU A 107 -0.28 -15.34 -9.29
CA LEU A 107 -0.77 -16.71 -9.21
C LEU A 107 0.05 -17.69 -10.07
N TYR A 108 0.45 -17.26 -11.26
CA TYR A 108 1.14 -18.12 -12.23
C TYR A 108 2.67 -17.96 -12.27
N GLY A 109 3.21 -17.04 -11.46
CA GLY A 109 4.63 -16.73 -11.44
C GLY A 109 5.10 -16.01 -12.71
N ILE A 110 4.19 -15.26 -13.39
CA ILE A 110 4.52 -14.50 -14.60
C ILE A 110 4.90 -13.09 -14.18
N LYS A 111 6.08 -12.62 -14.57
CA LYS A 111 6.60 -11.29 -14.25
C LYS A 111 6.23 -10.29 -15.33
N PRO A 112 6.18 -8.98 -15.01
CA PRO A 112 5.87 -7.93 -16.00
C PRO A 112 6.82 -7.88 -17.20
N ASP A 113 8.05 -8.39 -17.03
CA ASP A 113 9.09 -8.40 -18.06
C ASP A 113 9.10 -9.70 -18.89
N ASP A 114 8.27 -10.68 -18.52
CA ASP A 114 8.14 -11.93 -19.27
C ASP A 114 7.35 -11.69 -20.57
N GLU A 115 7.70 -12.41 -21.64
CA GLU A 115 6.99 -12.36 -22.93
C GLU A 115 5.52 -12.75 -22.81
N ASP A 116 5.23 -13.72 -21.95
CA ASP A 116 3.88 -14.23 -21.65
C ASP A 116 3.03 -13.24 -20.82
N TYR A 117 3.62 -12.13 -20.32
CA TYR A 117 2.87 -11.18 -19.51
C TYR A 117 1.92 -10.33 -20.35
N PHE A 118 0.65 -10.35 -20.00
CA PHE A 118 -0.34 -9.49 -20.64
C PHE A 118 0.01 -8.01 -20.46
N LYS A 119 0.13 -7.26 -21.53
CA LYS A 119 0.41 -5.83 -21.52
C LYS A 119 -0.90 -5.03 -21.37
N PRO A 120 -1.29 -4.63 -20.14
CA PRO A 120 -2.52 -3.89 -19.96
C PRO A 120 -2.42 -2.50 -20.59
N PRO A 121 -3.57 -1.88 -20.94
CA PRO A 121 -3.61 -0.52 -21.46
C PRO A 121 -2.87 0.48 -20.57
N LYS A 122 -2.28 1.51 -21.16
CA LYS A 122 -1.63 2.58 -20.41
C LYS A 122 -2.65 3.31 -19.54
N ARG A 123 -2.25 3.64 -18.31
CA ARG A 123 -3.07 4.44 -17.42
C ARG A 123 -3.05 5.89 -17.85
N ASN A 124 -4.20 6.45 -18.15
CA ASN A 124 -4.36 7.86 -18.42
C ASN A 124 -5.10 8.53 -17.26
N ARG A 125 -4.49 9.53 -16.61
CA ARG A 125 -5.09 10.22 -15.47
C ARG A 125 -6.38 10.97 -15.81
N SER A 126 -6.54 11.42 -17.06
CA SER A 126 -7.76 12.08 -17.53
C SER A 126 -8.98 11.15 -17.55
N GLU A 127 -8.75 9.83 -17.64
CA GLU A 127 -9.81 8.80 -17.68
C GLU A 127 -10.24 8.35 -16.27
N ILE A 128 -9.65 8.90 -15.21
CA ILE A 128 -10.06 8.57 -13.86
C ILE A 128 -11.46 9.14 -13.61
N LYS A 129 -12.47 8.34 -13.89
CA LYS A 129 -13.80 8.55 -13.37
C LYS A 129 -13.74 8.25 -11.88
N ARG A 130 -13.85 9.28 -11.03
CA ARG A 130 -13.94 9.07 -9.59
C ARG A 130 -15.14 8.16 -9.31
N SER A 131 -14.88 6.95 -8.89
CA SER A 131 -15.92 5.97 -8.55
C SER A 131 -16.69 6.35 -7.27
N ARG A 132 -16.21 7.35 -6.55
CA ARG A 132 -16.91 7.96 -5.43
C ARG A 132 -17.68 9.13 -6.00
N GLY A 133 -19.02 9.01 -6.01
CA GLY A 133 -19.90 10.17 -6.16
C GLY A 133 -19.51 11.28 -5.18
N ASP A 134 -20.13 12.44 -5.31
CA ASP A 134 -19.93 13.52 -4.37
C ASP A 134 -19.92 12.99 -2.95
N ALA A 135 -18.92 13.39 -2.16
CA ALA A 135 -18.77 12.92 -0.80
C ALA A 135 -20.09 13.17 -0.06
N LYS A 136 -20.82 12.10 0.24
CA LYS A 136 -22.03 12.23 1.03
C LYS A 136 -21.63 12.84 2.35
N ARG A 137 -22.20 13.98 2.68
CA ARG A 137 -21.96 14.67 3.96
C ARG A 137 -22.21 13.66 5.07
N ASP A 138 -21.16 13.33 5.81
CA ASP A 138 -21.28 12.54 7.00
C ASP A 138 -22.04 13.37 8.03
N ARG A 139 -23.23 12.94 8.42
CA ARG A 139 -24.07 13.65 9.37
C ARG A 139 -23.47 13.74 10.78
N HIS A 140 -22.51 12.87 11.07
CA HIS A 140 -21.80 12.78 12.35
C HIS A 140 -20.46 13.54 12.33
N PHE A 141 -20.01 14.02 11.16
CA PHE A 141 -18.78 14.78 11.04
C PHE A 141 -19.05 16.28 11.18
N SER A 142 -18.44 16.90 12.18
CA SER A 142 -18.43 18.35 12.38
C SER A 142 -17.03 18.90 12.09
N GLU A 143 -16.92 19.75 11.08
CA GLU A 143 -15.66 20.46 10.77
C GLU A 143 -15.20 21.30 11.97
N ALA A 144 -16.13 21.95 12.68
CA ALA A 144 -15.81 22.76 13.85
C ALA A 144 -15.19 21.92 14.98
N ASN A 145 -15.75 20.73 15.24
CA ASN A 145 -15.22 19.84 16.28
C ASN A 145 -13.89 19.19 15.89
N ASN A 146 -13.58 19.12 14.60
CA ASN A 146 -12.36 18.52 14.06
C ASN A 146 -11.40 19.54 13.45
N ASP A 147 -11.61 20.83 13.67
CA ASP A 147 -10.85 21.91 13.04
C ASP A 147 -9.33 21.76 13.27
N GLU A 148 -8.92 21.46 14.50
CA GLU A 148 -7.51 21.27 14.84
C GLU A 148 -6.91 20.08 14.09
N LEU A 149 -7.62 18.95 14.03
CA LEU A 149 -7.20 17.77 13.30
C LEU A 149 -7.11 18.02 11.79
N ILE A 150 -8.07 18.74 11.23
CA ILE A 150 -8.07 19.14 9.81
C ILE A 150 -6.88 20.04 9.49
N LYS A 151 -6.61 21.04 10.32
CA LYS A 151 -5.46 21.94 10.19
C LYS A 151 -4.14 21.15 10.26
N PHE A 152 -4.06 20.23 11.22
CA PHE A 152 -2.91 19.34 11.38
C PHE A 152 -2.68 18.49 10.13
N CYS A 153 -3.71 17.83 9.62
CA CYS A 153 -3.62 17.01 8.41
C CYS A 153 -3.21 17.82 7.18
N ARG A 154 -3.75 19.03 7.02
CA ARG A 154 -3.41 19.92 5.90
C ARG A 154 -1.96 20.42 5.97
N GLY A 155 -1.45 20.69 7.18
CA GLY A 155 -0.09 21.17 7.35
C GLY A 155 0.99 20.09 7.30
N THR A 156 0.63 18.82 7.49
CA THR A 156 1.61 17.71 7.55
C THR A 156 1.53 16.75 6.37
N GLY A 157 0.39 16.69 5.68
CA GLY A 157 0.16 15.71 4.59
C GLY A 157 0.25 14.24 5.04
N LEU A 158 0.08 13.96 6.34
CA LEU A 158 0.13 12.61 6.88
C LEU A 158 -1.06 11.77 6.42
N ARG A 159 -0.80 10.49 6.16
CA ARG A 159 -1.88 9.52 5.91
C ARG A 159 -2.53 9.13 7.23
N ARG A 160 -3.79 8.68 7.15
CA ARG A 160 -4.56 8.24 8.32
C ARG A 160 -3.80 7.25 9.23
N SER A 161 -3.17 6.22 8.66
CA SER A 161 -2.39 5.26 9.44
C SER A 161 -1.15 5.88 10.09
N GLU A 162 -0.49 6.80 9.40
CA GLU A 162 0.67 7.53 9.89
C GLU A 162 0.26 8.46 11.05
N LEU A 163 -0.90 9.13 10.92
CA LEU A 163 -1.45 9.97 11.96
C LEU A 163 -1.85 9.19 13.23
N ALA A 164 -2.43 7.99 13.05
CA ALA A 164 -2.83 7.12 14.16
C ALA A 164 -1.66 6.55 14.98
N ASP A 165 -0.47 6.50 14.38
CA ASP A 165 0.74 6.01 15.02
C ASP A 165 1.71 7.11 15.44
N LEU A 166 1.37 8.37 15.15
CA LEU A 166 2.20 9.54 15.45
C LEU A 166 2.37 9.76 16.95
N LYS A 167 3.62 9.94 17.39
CA LYS A 167 4.01 10.19 18.78
C LYS A 167 4.70 11.55 18.94
N GLY A 168 4.81 12.03 20.19
CA GLY A 168 5.55 13.26 20.50
C GLY A 168 7.01 13.20 20.02
N THR A 169 7.66 12.06 20.15
CA THR A 169 9.04 11.82 19.69
C THR A 169 9.23 11.89 18.18
N ASP A 170 8.17 11.94 17.40
CA ASP A 170 8.26 12.01 15.95
C ASP A 170 8.45 13.45 15.42
N LEU A 171 8.38 14.45 16.30
CA LEU A 171 8.83 15.81 15.97
C LEU A 171 10.34 15.86 16.00
N VAL A 172 10.95 16.22 14.89
CA VAL A 172 12.41 16.35 14.75
C VAL A 172 12.80 17.74 14.30
N THR A 173 13.94 18.24 14.81
CA THR A 173 14.47 19.54 14.41
C THR A 173 15.41 19.40 13.23
N ARG A 174 15.62 20.50 12.52
CA ARG A 174 16.64 20.57 11.45
C ARG A 174 18.03 20.19 11.98
N GLU A 175 18.40 20.68 13.16
CA GLU A 175 19.66 20.33 13.80
C GLU A 175 19.83 18.83 14.00
N GLN A 176 18.79 18.14 14.49
CA GLN A 176 18.79 16.69 14.64
C GLN A 176 18.92 15.95 13.30
N ILE A 177 18.30 16.49 12.25
CA ILE A 177 18.40 15.93 10.89
C ILE A 177 19.85 16.10 10.37
N GLU A 178 20.42 17.29 10.48
CA GLU A 178 21.79 17.55 10.02
C GLU A 178 22.82 16.72 10.79
N ALA A 179 22.63 16.54 12.10
CA ALA A 179 23.49 15.65 12.89
C ALA A 179 23.42 14.19 12.39
N GLN A 180 22.23 13.69 12.00
CA GLN A 180 22.10 12.36 11.42
C GLN A 180 22.71 12.26 10.02
N ILE A 181 22.59 13.31 9.19
CA ILE A 181 23.27 13.39 7.88
C ILE A 181 24.77 13.28 8.08
N THR A 182 25.34 14.11 8.95
CA THR A 182 26.78 14.11 9.24
C THR A 182 27.25 12.73 9.72
N ALA A 183 26.52 12.09 10.61
CA ALA A 183 26.87 10.74 11.09
C ALA A 183 26.85 9.69 9.96
N LEU A 184 25.89 9.77 9.03
CA LEU A 184 25.81 8.86 7.88
C LEU A 184 26.90 9.18 6.83
N GLU A 185 27.26 10.43 6.65
CA GLU A 185 28.34 10.86 5.74
C GLU A 185 29.75 10.41 6.22
N GLN A 186 29.92 10.29 7.54
CA GLN A 186 31.16 9.74 8.13
C GLN A 186 31.39 8.25 7.84
N ILE A 187 30.35 7.51 7.50
CA ILE A 187 30.47 6.11 7.07
C ILE A 187 31.05 6.10 5.65
N PRO A 188 32.23 5.46 5.41
CA PRO A 188 32.78 5.34 4.07
C PRO A 188 31.77 4.72 3.09
N GLU A 189 31.68 5.23 1.88
CA GLU A 189 30.66 4.83 0.90
C GLU A 189 30.62 3.31 0.67
N GLN A 190 31.79 2.67 0.62
CA GLN A 190 31.92 1.22 0.44
C GLN A 190 31.38 0.40 1.63
N LYS A 191 31.23 1.03 2.81
CA LYS A 191 30.72 0.40 4.03
C LYS A 191 29.26 0.75 4.31
N ARG A 192 28.68 1.69 3.55
CA ARG A 192 27.26 2.04 3.70
C ARG A 192 26.38 0.90 3.21
N THR A 193 25.43 0.53 4.04
CA THR A 193 24.38 -0.37 3.60
C THR A 193 23.44 0.33 2.59
N PRO A 194 22.69 -0.41 1.75
CA PRO A 194 21.65 0.18 0.91
C PRO A 194 20.58 0.93 1.73
N GLY A 195 20.40 0.56 2.99
CA GLY A 195 19.54 1.27 3.95
C GLY A 195 20.10 2.63 4.32
N ASP A 196 21.40 2.71 4.64
CA ASP A 196 22.09 3.97 5.00
C ASP A 196 22.06 4.94 3.84
N THR A 197 22.34 4.49 2.62
CA THR A 197 22.29 5.33 1.43
C THR A 197 20.89 5.91 1.19
N LYS A 198 19.84 5.10 1.33
CA LYS A 198 18.45 5.58 1.20
C LYS A 198 18.05 6.54 2.31
N ARG A 199 18.51 6.28 3.55
CA ARG A 199 18.24 7.16 4.68
C ARG A 199 18.95 8.49 4.51
N LEU A 200 20.22 8.47 4.11
CA LEU A 200 20.99 9.68 3.82
C LEU A 200 20.28 10.54 2.77
N GLN A 201 19.91 9.95 1.63
CA GLN A 201 19.17 10.67 0.59
C GLN A 201 17.86 11.27 1.10
N MET A 202 17.07 10.50 1.86
CA MET A 202 15.81 10.97 2.44
C MET A 202 16.02 12.17 3.38
N LEU A 203 17.08 12.16 4.19
CA LEU A 203 17.40 13.26 5.10
C LEU A 203 17.92 14.48 4.33
N GLN A 204 18.78 14.29 3.33
CA GLN A 204 19.27 15.35 2.46
C GLN A 204 18.15 16.03 1.66
N ASP A 205 17.12 15.27 1.24
CA ASP A 205 15.95 15.83 0.56
C ASP A 205 15.18 16.85 1.42
N THR A 206 15.34 16.82 2.76
CA THR A 206 14.71 17.81 3.63
C THR A 206 15.30 19.22 3.47
N ARG A 207 16.53 19.33 2.95
CA ARG A 207 17.21 20.61 2.72
C ARG A 207 16.51 21.52 1.71
N MET A 208 15.68 20.93 0.84
CA MET A 208 14.84 21.69 -0.12
C MET A 208 13.68 22.46 0.54
N PHE A 209 13.37 22.17 1.80
CA PHE A 209 12.27 22.80 2.52
C PHE A 209 12.84 23.81 3.54
N GLU A 210 12.24 24.99 3.58
CA GLU A 210 12.46 25.94 4.66
C GLU A 210 11.68 25.49 5.89
N GLY A 211 12.24 25.69 7.06
CA GLY A 211 11.59 25.32 8.33
C GLY A 211 12.56 24.65 9.28
N GLU A 212 12.25 24.78 10.58
CA GLU A 212 13.07 24.23 11.66
C GLU A 212 12.60 22.85 12.12
N TYR A 213 11.28 22.55 11.95
CA TYR A 213 10.65 21.35 12.46
C TYR A 213 10.08 20.51 11.35
N PHE A 214 10.23 19.18 11.52
CA PHE A 214 9.74 18.17 10.60
C PHE A 214 9.07 17.05 11.38
N ILE A 215 8.28 16.23 10.69
CA ILE A 215 7.69 15.02 11.26
C ILE A 215 8.37 13.79 10.68
N HIS A 216 8.93 12.97 11.54
CA HIS A 216 9.52 11.69 11.18
C HIS A 216 8.46 10.60 11.13
N VAL A 217 8.10 10.16 9.94
CA VAL A 217 7.17 9.05 9.70
C VAL A 217 7.95 7.76 9.62
N ARG A 218 7.96 6.98 10.71
CA ARG A 218 8.75 5.75 10.82
C ARG A 218 8.22 4.62 9.95
N ASN A 219 6.90 4.50 9.84
CA ASN A 219 6.24 3.39 9.16
C ASN A 219 5.14 3.88 8.22
N GLY A 220 5.52 4.50 7.11
CA GLY A 220 4.60 4.94 6.08
C GLY A 220 4.08 3.78 5.22
N LYS A 221 3.28 4.11 4.18
CA LYS A 221 2.70 3.12 3.28
C LYS A 221 3.76 2.18 2.68
N GLY A 222 3.65 0.90 2.97
CA GLY A 222 4.60 -0.13 2.52
C GLY A 222 5.88 -0.18 3.35
N GLY A 223 5.84 0.24 4.63
CA GLY A 223 6.98 0.24 5.54
C GLY A 223 8.03 1.30 5.21
N ARG A 224 7.67 2.34 4.43
CA ARG A 224 8.62 3.38 4.05
C ARG A 224 8.74 4.43 5.15
N GLU A 225 9.97 4.66 5.58
CA GLU A 225 10.36 5.79 6.39
C GLU A 225 10.40 7.06 5.55
N ARG A 226 9.98 8.20 6.10
CA ARG A 226 10.13 9.52 5.48
C ARG A 226 10.14 10.62 6.53
N VAL A 227 10.75 11.73 6.19
CA VAL A 227 10.65 12.99 6.94
C VAL A 227 9.74 13.94 6.16
N SER A 228 8.71 14.46 6.81
CA SER A 228 7.71 15.33 6.20
C SER A 228 7.86 16.74 6.74
N PRO A 229 7.94 17.78 5.89
CA PRO A 229 7.95 19.15 6.35
C PRO A 229 6.58 19.53 6.94
N ILE A 230 6.57 20.46 7.89
CA ILE A 230 5.36 21.10 8.38
C ILE A 230 5.18 22.37 7.58
N ILE A 231 4.08 22.49 6.84
CA ILE A 231 3.86 23.58 5.89
C ILE A 231 2.57 24.37 6.18
N GLY A 232 2.49 25.58 5.60
CA GLY A 232 1.29 26.42 5.64
C GLY A 232 1.15 27.24 6.94
N LYS A 233 0.03 27.92 7.08
CA LYS A 233 -0.20 28.93 8.14
C LYS A 233 -0.39 28.37 9.56
N ASN A 234 -0.58 27.05 9.70
CA ASN A 234 -0.87 26.42 11.00
C ASN A 234 0.38 25.74 11.61
N GLN A 235 1.58 26.07 11.16
CA GLN A 235 2.81 25.43 11.62
C GLN A 235 2.99 25.52 13.14
N THR A 236 2.84 26.72 13.72
CA THR A 236 2.97 26.93 15.16
C THR A 236 2.03 26.01 15.95
N GLN A 237 0.75 25.97 15.59
CA GLN A 237 -0.23 25.14 16.27
C GLN A 237 0.11 23.64 16.19
N ILE A 238 0.64 23.18 15.04
CA ILE A 238 1.07 21.80 14.85
C ILE A 238 2.28 21.48 15.72
N ILE A 239 3.26 22.35 15.71
CA ILE A 239 4.50 22.21 16.49
C ILE A 239 4.19 22.21 18.00
N ASP A 240 3.35 23.13 18.47
CA ASP A 240 2.95 23.23 19.87
C ASP A 240 2.22 21.98 20.34
N ARG A 241 1.29 21.46 19.51
CA ARG A 241 0.63 20.20 19.83
C ARG A 241 1.62 19.05 19.96
N MET A 242 2.56 18.92 19.03
CA MET A 242 3.59 17.89 19.07
C MET A 242 4.49 18.01 20.31
N LYS A 243 4.93 19.23 20.63
CA LYS A 243 5.77 19.52 21.81
C LYS A 243 5.06 19.24 23.13
N ASN A 244 3.76 19.50 23.18
CA ASN A 244 2.92 19.28 24.37
C ASN A 244 2.49 17.81 24.54
N THR A 245 2.77 16.95 23.55
CA THR A 245 2.53 15.52 23.65
C THR A 245 3.73 14.84 24.30
N LEU A 246 3.51 14.02 25.32
CA LEU A 246 4.58 13.25 25.96
C LEU A 246 5.30 12.35 24.93
N PRO A 247 6.60 12.09 25.10
CA PRO A 247 7.43 11.42 24.11
C PRO A 247 6.83 10.14 23.51
N ASP A 248 6.30 9.26 24.35
CA ASP A 248 5.75 7.97 23.91
C ASP A 248 4.23 7.95 23.73
N GLU A 249 3.58 9.08 24.02
CA GLU A 249 2.14 9.21 23.81
C GLU A 249 1.80 9.48 22.36
N LYS A 250 0.62 9.02 21.95
CA LYS A 250 0.04 9.34 20.65
C LYS A 250 -0.47 10.77 20.61
N VAL A 251 -0.08 11.52 19.59
CA VAL A 251 -0.54 12.91 19.37
C VAL A 251 -2.07 12.96 19.21
N TRP A 252 -2.66 11.89 18.67
CA TRP A 252 -4.10 11.75 18.49
C TRP A 252 -4.58 10.44 19.08
N GLN A 253 -5.50 10.53 20.03
CA GLN A 253 -6.19 9.37 20.57
C GLN A 253 -7.50 9.18 19.79
N PHE A 254 -7.47 8.27 18.82
CA PHE A 254 -8.67 7.87 18.10
C PHE A 254 -9.38 6.78 18.89
N ILE A 255 -10.52 7.10 19.49
CA ILE A 255 -11.39 6.12 20.14
C ILE A 255 -11.99 5.23 19.04
N HIS A 256 -12.05 3.92 19.27
CA HIS A 256 -12.42 2.90 18.27
C HIS A 256 -13.82 3.03 17.64
N GLN A 257 -14.62 3.99 18.05
CA GLN A 257 -15.95 4.27 17.49
C GLN A 257 -15.95 5.30 16.37
N CYS A 258 -14.81 5.64 15.81
CA CYS A 258 -14.67 6.76 14.89
C CYS A 258 -15.19 6.47 13.48
N ALA A 259 -16.44 6.78 13.24
CA ALA A 259 -16.94 7.27 11.96
C ALA A 259 -16.05 8.43 11.43
N ASP A 260 -15.51 9.26 12.31
CA ASP A 260 -14.67 10.43 12.01
C ASP A 260 -13.39 10.14 11.23
N ILE A 261 -12.77 8.98 11.47
CA ILE A 261 -11.58 8.57 10.69
C ILE A 261 -11.96 8.18 9.25
N HIS A 262 -13.17 7.70 8.99
CA HIS A 262 -13.64 7.48 7.63
C HIS A 262 -13.89 8.80 6.90
N SER A 263 -14.35 9.82 7.63
CA SER A 263 -14.61 11.17 7.12
C SER A 263 -13.32 11.90 6.74
N LEU A 264 -12.22 11.72 7.48
CA LEU A 264 -10.91 12.29 7.11
C LEU A 264 -10.39 11.79 5.74
N SER A 265 -10.81 10.61 5.29
CA SER A 265 -10.49 10.13 3.94
C SER A 265 -11.27 10.87 2.84
N LEU A 266 -12.29 11.63 3.20
CA LEU A 266 -13.14 12.43 2.32
C LEU A 266 -12.68 13.89 2.25
N ILE A 267 -11.87 14.35 3.21
CA ILE A 267 -11.21 15.65 3.13
C ILE A 267 -10.08 15.50 2.10
N HIS A 268 -10.35 15.96 0.90
CA HIS A 268 -9.32 16.09 -0.13
C HIS A 268 -8.34 17.18 0.31
N ILE A 269 -7.22 16.74 0.85
CA ILE A 269 -6.03 17.57 1.08
C ILE A 269 -5.29 17.71 -0.24
#